data_bb1955fd4d702a2ebfdaeb328eabceb0
#
_entry.id   bb1955fd4d702a2ebfdaeb328eabceb0
#
_cell.length_a   1.000
_cell.length_b   1.000
_cell.length_c   1.000
_cell.angle_alpha   90.00
_cell.angle_beta   90.00
_cell.angle_gamma   90.00
#
_symmetry.space_group_name_H-M   'P 1'
#
loop_
_entity.id
_entity.type
_entity.pdbx_description
1 polymer ?
#
loop_
_entity_poly.entity_id
_entity_poly.type
_entity_poly.pdbx_seq_one_letter_code
_entity_poly.pdbx_strand_id
1 'polypeptide(L)'
;MTNSGNSFSVKIDNLSLPLISYIFISGMIAISAMVLPGISGSTILLIFGLYSPILNAIKQVLRLNLDYLAAITIFGVGVLVGILVTVRTVRSLLKKFRSGTIYCIIGLMIGSTYAVIMGPTSLEIPRPPMDISTFSIVFFIIGCTLVPGLEKLKTILKNKNIESENLEMNY
;
A
#
# COMPACT_ATOMS: atom_id res chain seq x y z
N MET A 1 8.98 -29.03 22.42
CA MET A 1 8.42 -28.14 23.45
C MET A 1 8.13 -26.81 22.81
N THR A 2 6.93 -26.71 22.35
CA THR A 2 5.93 -25.64 22.49
C THR A 2 6.42 -24.24 22.20
N ASN A 3 6.31 -23.83 20.98
CA ASN A 3 6.20 -22.42 20.70
C ASN A 3 4.73 -22.11 20.39
N SER A 4 4.04 -21.61 21.40
CA SER A 4 2.73 -20.98 21.27
C SER A 4 2.92 -19.64 20.57
N GLY A 5 3.15 -19.67 19.26
CA GLY A 5 2.85 -18.52 18.42
C GLY A 5 1.35 -18.33 18.52
N ASN A 6 0.91 -17.30 19.25
CA ASN A 6 -0.46 -16.82 19.22
C ASN A 6 -0.79 -16.44 17.79
N SER A 7 -1.19 -17.44 17.01
CA SER A 7 -1.82 -17.23 15.71
C SER A 7 -3.18 -16.61 16.01
N PHE A 8 -3.26 -15.31 15.93
CA PHE A 8 -4.50 -14.55 15.98
C PHE A 8 -5.34 -15.05 14.80
N SER A 9 -6.08 -16.14 15.02
CA SER A 9 -7.02 -16.66 14.02
C SER A 9 -8.28 -15.83 14.10
N VAL A 10 -8.43 -14.91 13.16
CA VAL A 10 -9.66 -14.14 12.98
C VAL A 10 -10.70 -15.09 12.40
N LYS A 11 -11.30 -15.94 13.25
CA LYS A 11 -12.49 -16.72 12.92
C LYS A 11 -13.73 -15.91 13.24
N ILE A 12 -14.75 -16.01 12.38
CA ILE A 12 -16.05 -15.34 12.52
C ILE A 12 -16.76 -15.68 13.84
N ASP A 13 -16.52 -16.86 14.39
CA ASP A 13 -17.13 -17.31 15.65
C ASP A 13 -16.81 -16.43 16.86
N ASN A 14 -15.85 -15.50 16.74
CA ASN A 14 -15.41 -14.58 17.78
C ASN A 14 -15.30 -13.12 17.30
N LEU A 15 -16.14 -12.69 16.34
CA LEU A 15 -16.20 -11.29 15.93
C LEU A 15 -16.84 -10.44 17.04
N SER A 16 -16.06 -10.18 18.09
CA SER A 16 -16.44 -9.19 19.09
C SER A 16 -16.35 -7.78 18.49
N LEU A 17 -17.22 -6.88 18.92
CA LEU A 17 -17.22 -5.47 18.50
C LEU A 17 -15.81 -4.83 18.51
N PRO A 18 -14.95 -5.05 19.54
CA PRO A 18 -13.59 -4.52 19.55
C PRO A 18 -12.72 -5.10 18.44
N LEU A 19 -12.90 -6.35 18.03
CA LEU A 19 -12.13 -6.95 16.94
C LEU A 19 -12.53 -6.38 15.58
N ILE A 20 -13.83 -6.16 15.35
CA ILE A 20 -14.36 -5.54 14.15
C ILE A 20 -13.78 -4.12 13.98
N SER A 21 -13.84 -3.31 15.05
CA SER A 21 -13.29 -1.97 15.03
C SER A 21 -11.77 -1.97 14.81
N TYR A 22 -11.06 -2.94 15.38
CA TYR A 22 -9.62 -3.10 15.20
C TYR A 22 -9.25 -3.41 13.74
N ILE A 23 -9.93 -4.36 13.10
CA ILE A 23 -9.71 -4.72 11.70
C ILE A 23 -10.03 -3.53 10.79
N PHE A 24 -11.14 -2.84 11.03
CA PHE A 24 -11.56 -1.67 10.27
C PHE A 24 -10.54 -0.52 10.35
N ILE A 25 -10.14 -0.14 11.57
CA ILE A 25 -9.18 0.94 11.81
C ILE A 25 -7.80 0.58 11.23
N SER A 26 -7.37 -0.68 11.38
CA SER A 26 -6.10 -1.14 10.81
C SER A 26 -6.11 -1.08 9.29
N GLY A 27 -7.24 -1.40 8.63
CA GLY A 27 -7.41 -1.22 7.19
C GLY A 27 -7.31 0.25 6.77
N MET A 28 -7.96 1.14 7.52
CA MET A 28 -7.86 2.59 7.27
C MET A 28 -6.42 3.10 7.38
N ILE A 29 -5.71 2.73 8.45
CA ILE A 29 -4.33 3.19 8.69
C ILE A 29 -3.38 2.60 7.65
N ALA A 30 -3.51 1.31 7.31
CA ALA A 30 -2.65 0.66 6.34
C ALA A 30 -2.73 1.32 4.96
N ILE A 31 -3.93 1.62 4.47
CA ILE A 31 -4.09 2.29 3.18
C ILE A 31 -3.67 3.76 3.24
N SER A 32 -3.90 4.43 4.37
CA SER A 32 -3.44 5.81 4.57
C SER A 32 -1.93 5.91 4.50
N ALA A 33 -1.23 4.96 5.11
CA ALA A 33 0.23 4.85 5.03
C ALA A 33 0.71 4.57 3.61
N MET A 34 0.00 3.73 2.85
CA MET A 34 0.36 3.41 1.47
C MET A 34 0.22 4.60 0.50
N VAL A 35 -0.68 5.53 0.78
CA VAL A 35 -0.82 6.78 0.00
C VAL A 35 0.38 7.70 0.19
N LEU A 36 1.03 7.62 1.36
CA LEU A 36 2.24 8.40 1.64
C LEU A 36 3.47 7.71 1.02
N PRO A 37 4.30 8.44 0.26
CA PRO A 37 5.49 7.85 -0.34
C PRO A 37 6.47 7.38 0.74
N GLY A 38 6.96 6.16 0.58
CA GLY A 38 7.99 5.59 1.46
C GLY A 38 7.48 4.71 2.59
N ILE A 39 6.17 4.54 2.76
CA ILE A 39 5.59 3.65 3.75
C ILE A 39 4.81 2.53 3.06
N SER A 40 5.06 1.29 3.46
CA SER A 40 4.35 0.13 2.92
C SER A 40 3.14 -0.23 3.80
N GLY A 41 1.96 -0.35 3.20
CA GLY A 41 0.75 -0.81 3.90
C GLY A 41 0.90 -2.21 4.50
N SER A 42 1.65 -3.09 3.86
CA SER A 42 1.95 -4.43 4.41
C SER A 42 2.79 -4.36 5.68
N THR A 43 3.75 -3.43 5.76
CA THR A 43 4.54 -3.19 6.99
C THR A 43 3.64 -2.75 8.13
N ILE A 44 2.70 -1.86 7.88
CA ILE A 44 1.71 -1.43 8.88
C ILE A 44 0.85 -2.62 9.36
N LEU A 45 0.38 -3.45 8.42
CA LEU A 45 -0.39 -4.66 8.78
C LEU A 45 0.45 -5.67 9.57
N LEU A 46 1.76 -5.78 9.29
CA LEU A 46 2.68 -6.61 10.07
C LEU A 46 2.82 -6.08 11.51
N ILE A 47 2.98 -4.78 11.68
CA ILE A 47 3.06 -4.12 13.00
C ILE A 47 1.77 -4.38 13.81
N PHE A 48 0.61 -4.32 13.17
CA PHE A 48 -0.67 -4.66 13.80
C PHE A 48 -0.92 -6.17 13.94
N GLY A 49 -0.01 -7.04 13.48
CA GLY A 49 -0.19 -8.49 13.51
C GLY A 49 -1.33 -9.02 12.63
N LEU A 50 -1.90 -8.19 11.76
CA LEU A 50 -3.03 -8.53 10.90
C LEU A 50 -2.64 -9.01 9.49
N TYR A 51 -1.37 -8.90 9.10
CA TYR A 51 -0.92 -9.31 7.77
C TYR A 51 -1.21 -10.80 7.49
N SER A 52 -0.74 -11.69 8.36
CA SER A 52 -0.97 -13.14 8.19
C SER A 52 -2.45 -13.54 8.33
N PRO A 53 -3.22 -13.05 9.32
CA PRO A 53 -4.66 -13.31 9.40
C PRO A 53 -5.44 -12.89 8.17
N ILE A 54 -5.21 -11.68 7.64
CA ILE A 54 -5.89 -11.17 6.45
C ILE A 54 -5.50 -11.97 5.21
N LEU A 55 -4.21 -12.28 5.03
CA LEU A 55 -3.74 -13.08 3.91
C LEU A 55 -4.35 -14.51 3.94
N ASN A 56 -4.46 -15.11 5.12
CA ASN A 56 -5.11 -16.40 5.28
C ASN A 56 -6.61 -16.31 5.01
N ALA A 57 -7.29 -15.27 5.48
CA ALA A 57 -8.70 -15.03 5.20
C ALA A 57 -8.97 -14.94 3.68
N ILE A 58 -8.14 -14.18 2.95
CA ILE A 58 -8.22 -14.09 1.49
C ILE A 58 -8.07 -15.48 0.84
N LYS A 59 -7.06 -16.27 1.26
CA LYS A 59 -6.85 -17.63 0.74
C LYS A 59 -8.05 -18.55 1.02
N GLN A 60 -8.67 -18.43 2.18
CA GLN A 60 -9.85 -19.25 2.54
C GLN A 60 -11.09 -18.86 1.71
N VAL A 61 -11.32 -17.57 1.50
CA VAL A 61 -12.42 -17.12 0.63
C VAL A 61 -12.23 -17.57 -0.81
N LEU A 62 -11.00 -17.55 -1.33
CA LEU A 62 -10.69 -18.10 -2.65
C LEU A 62 -10.93 -19.61 -2.75
N ARG A 63 -10.93 -20.33 -1.61
CA ARG A 63 -11.31 -21.75 -1.51
C ARG A 63 -12.80 -21.97 -1.26
N LEU A 64 -13.63 -20.93 -1.47
CA LEU A 64 -15.09 -20.94 -1.24
C LEU A 64 -15.51 -21.12 0.24
N ASN A 65 -14.60 -20.86 1.17
CA ASN A 65 -14.94 -20.85 2.58
C ASN A 65 -15.44 -19.46 2.97
N LEU A 66 -16.77 -19.30 3.02
CA LEU A 66 -17.45 -18.02 3.24
C LEU A 66 -17.35 -17.50 4.69
N ASP A 67 -16.85 -18.33 5.62
CA ASP A 67 -16.72 -17.95 7.03
C ASP A 67 -15.79 -16.75 7.25
N TYR A 68 -14.86 -16.52 6.34
CA TYR A 68 -13.90 -15.40 6.40
C TYR A 68 -14.35 -14.17 5.62
N LEU A 69 -15.48 -14.24 4.91
CA LEU A 69 -15.96 -13.16 4.05
C LEU A 69 -16.28 -11.90 4.86
N ALA A 70 -16.86 -12.05 6.06
CA ALA A 70 -17.19 -10.91 6.91
C ALA A 70 -15.92 -10.12 7.34
N ALA A 71 -14.85 -10.81 7.72
CA ALA A 71 -13.60 -10.15 8.10
C ALA A 71 -12.98 -9.37 6.92
N ILE A 72 -13.01 -9.95 5.72
CA ILE A 72 -12.49 -9.30 4.51
C ILE A 72 -13.35 -8.10 4.11
N THR A 73 -14.68 -8.21 4.22
CA THR A 73 -15.57 -7.09 3.91
C THR A 73 -15.38 -5.93 4.88
N ILE A 74 -15.26 -6.19 6.18
CA ILE A 74 -14.99 -5.17 7.20
C ILE A 74 -13.64 -4.48 6.91
N PHE A 75 -12.60 -5.27 6.64
CA PHE A 75 -11.29 -4.75 6.27
C PHE A 75 -11.36 -3.90 4.97
N GLY A 76 -12.05 -4.41 3.94
CA GLY A 76 -12.24 -3.73 2.66
C GLY A 76 -13.00 -2.41 2.79
N VAL A 77 -14.05 -2.36 3.61
CA VAL A 77 -14.75 -1.10 3.91
C VAL A 77 -13.83 -0.13 4.64
N GLY A 78 -13.02 -0.60 5.60
CA GLY A 78 -11.99 0.20 6.26
C GLY A 78 -11.00 0.80 5.26
N VAL A 79 -10.52 0.00 4.31
CA VAL A 79 -9.63 0.45 3.22
C VAL A 79 -10.30 1.52 2.36
N LEU A 80 -11.55 1.32 1.92
CA LEU A 80 -12.28 2.30 1.10
C LEU A 80 -12.48 3.63 1.83
N VAL A 81 -12.90 3.59 3.08
CA VAL A 81 -13.03 4.80 3.92
C VAL A 81 -11.67 5.46 4.13
N GLY A 82 -10.62 4.68 4.38
CA GLY A 82 -9.25 5.15 4.52
C GLY A 82 -8.75 5.91 3.28
N ILE A 83 -8.99 5.38 2.07
CA ILE A 83 -8.67 6.07 0.81
C ILE A 83 -9.36 7.42 0.73
N LEU A 84 -10.68 7.46 0.95
CA LEU A 84 -11.47 8.69 0.86
C LEU A 84 -11.00 9.76 1.85
N VAL A 85 -10.76 9.36 3.09
CA VAL A 85 -10.27 10.27 4.14
C VAL A 85 -8.88 10.78 3.80
N THR A 86 -7.96 9.89 3.41
CA THR A 86 -6.57 10.25 3.12
C THR A 86 -6.47 11.16 1.91
N VAL A 87 -7.15 10.84 0.81
CA VAL A 87 -7.16 11.68 -0.40
C VAL A 87 -7.71 13.07 -0.11
N ARG A 88 -8.80 13.17 0.65
CA ARG A 88 -9.35 14.46 1.07
C ARG A 88 -8.37 15.25 1.94
N THR A 89 -7.75 14.58 2.91
CA THR A 89 -6.77 15.19 3.83
C THR A 89 -5.55 15.69 3.08
N VAL A 90 -4.92 14.86 2.24
CA VAL A 90 -3.75 15.25 1.45
C VAL A 90 -4.08 16.40 0.50
N ARG A 91 -5.24 16.35 -0.17
CA ARG A 91 -5.70 17.43 -1.05
C ARG A 91 -5.92 18.74 -0.27
N SER A 92 -6.49 18.68 0.93
CA SER A 92 -6.70 19.83 1.80
C SER A 92 -5.38 20.42 2.28
N LEU A 93 -4.43 19.57 2.69
CA LEU A 93 -3.10 19.98 3.12
C LEU A 93 -2.31 20.66 1.98
N LEU A 94 -2.38 20.09 0.76
CA LEU A 94 -1.76 20.70 -0.42
C LEU A 94 -2.38 22.04 -0.81
N LYS A 95 -3.68 22.26 -0.54
CA LYS A 95 -4.33 23.56 -0.77
C LYS A 95 -3.98 24.59 0.30
N LYS A 96 -3.97 24.20 1.57
CA LYS A 96 -3.83 25.13 2.71
C LYS A 96 -2.37 25.34 3.11
N PHE A 97 -1.54 24.28 3.08
CA PHE A 97 -0.14 24.28 3.51
C PHE A 97 0.77 23.65 2.45
N ARG A 98 0.67 24.15 1.22
CA ARG A 98 1.35 23.58 0.05
C ARG A 98 2.84 23.35 0.28
N SER A 99 3.55 24.36 0.76
CA SER A 99 5.00 24.30 0.96
C SER A 99 5.38 23.25 2.00
N GLY A 100 4.76 23.28 3.18
CA GLY A 100 5.03 22.33 4.26
C GLY A 100 4.73 20.87 3.85
N THR A 101 3.62 20.66 3.14
CA THR A 101 3.23 19.33 2.66
C THR A 101 4.23 18.79 1.64
N ILE A 102 4.72 19.62 0.71
CA ILE A 102 5.72 19.21 -0.28
C ILE A 102 7.04 18.84 0.40
N TYR A 103 7.52 19.66 1.36
CA TYR A 103 8.74 19.34 2.09
C TYR A 103 8.60 18.06 2.92
N CYS A 104 7.44 17.82 3.53
CA CYS A 104 7.16 16.58 4.25
C CYS A 104 7.23 15.37 3.30
N ILE A 105 6.61 15.45 2.13
CA ILE A 105 6.66 14.38 1.11
C ILE A 105 8.09 14.11 0.66
N ILE A 106 8.88 15.15 0.37
CA ILE A 106 10.29 15.01 -0.02
C ILE A 106 11.09 14.34 1.11
N GLY A 107 10.88 14.75 2.36
CA GLY A 107 11.51 14.12 3.52
C GLY A 107 11.19 12.64 3.65
N LEU A 108 9.92 12.25 3.45
CA LEU A 108 9.51 10.85 3.43
C LEU A 108 10.17 10.07 2.29
N MET A 109 10.31 10.66 1.10
CA MET A 109 11.00 10.03 -0.04
C MET A 109 12.48 9.80 0.26
N ILE A 110 13.17 10.78 0.85
CA ILE A 110 14.58 10.63 1.26
C ILE A 110 14.71 9.54 2.33
N GLY A 111 13.84 9.57 3.35
CA GLY A 111 13.83 8.54 4.40
C GLY A 111 13.56 7.14 3.85
N SER A 112 12.66 6.99 2.89
CA SER A 112 12.39 5.70 2.26
C SER A 112 13.58 5.19 1.42
N THR A 113 14.29 6.07 0.76
CA THR A 113 15.52 5.70 0.04
C THR A 113 16.57 5.14 0.99
N TYR A 114 16.76 5.80 2.15
CA TYR A 114 17.64 5.28 3.19
C TYR A 114 17.18 3.90 3.71
N ALA A 115 15.88 3.73 3.95
CA ALA A 115 15.29 2.47 4.39
C ALA A 115 15.50 1.33 3.37
N VAL A 116 15.45 1.63 2.06
CA VAL A 116 15.72 0.65 1.01
C VAL A 116 17.19 0.21 1.02
N ILE A 117 18.12 1.13 1.20
CA ILE A 117 19.56 0.83 1.27
C ILE A 117 19.88 -0.05 2.49
N MET A 118 19.25 0.23 3.64
CA MET A 118 19.45 -0.50 4.88
C MET A 118 18.52 -1.72 5.02
N GLY A 119 17.53 -1.89 4.15
CA GLY A 119 16.56 -2.98 4.18
C GLY A 119 17.19 -4.37 4.31
N PRO A 120 18.28 -4.71 3.62
CA PRO A 120 18.92 -6.02 3.75
C PRO A 120 19.41 -6.35 5.17
N THR A 121 19.71 -5.36 5.99
CA THR A 121 20.19 -5.55 7.36
C THR A 121 19.10 -5.98 8.34
N SER A 122 17.83 -5.77 8.01
CA SER A 122 16.66 -6.09 8.84
C SER A 122 15.98 -7.42 8.51
N LEU A 123 16.58 -8.22 7.62
CA LEU A 123 16.09 -9.57 7.29
C LEU A 123 16.35 -10.58 8.42
N GLU A 124 15.62 -11.69 8.45
CA GLU A 124 15.83 -12.80 9.40
C GLU A 124 17.28 -13.35 9.33
N ILE A 125 17.89 -13.31 8.14
CA ILE A 125 19.33 -13.51 7.94
C ILE A 125 19.89 -12.16 7.50
N PRO A 126 20.49 -11.37 8.42
CA PRO A 126 21.00 -10.05 8.10
C PRO A 126 22.05 -10.11 6.99
N ARG A 127 21.87 -9.32 5.96
CA ARG A 127 22.85 -9.12 4.90
C ARG A 127 23.48 -7.74 5.05
N PRO A 128 24.69 -7.53 4.56
CA PRO A 128 25.30 -6.20 4.58
C PRO A 128 24.41 -5.19 3.83
N PRO A 129 24.45 -3.91 4.22
CA PRO A 129 23.73 -2.87 3.52
C PRO A 129 24.11 -2.86 2.04
N MET A 130 23.23 -2.32 1.20
CA MET A 130 23.45 -2.24 -0.24
C MET A 130 24.72 -1.44 -0.53
N ASP A 131 25.72 -2.08 -1.15
CA ASP A 131 26.98 -1.48 -1.55
C ASP A 131 27.02 -1.29 -3.07
N ILE A 132 27.95 -0.46 -3.56
CA ILE A 132 28.14 -0.16 -4.99
C ILE A 132 28.41 -1.46 -5.79
N SER A 133 29.05 -2.46 -5.19
CA SER A 133 29.31 -3.76 -5.81
C SER A 133 28.04 -4.61 -5.99
N THR A 134 27.02 -4.39 -5.15
CA THR A 134 25.75 -5.10 -5.20
C THR A 134 24.70 -4.31 -6.03
N PHE A 135 25.02 -3.06 -6.38
CA PHE A 135 24.13 -2.20 -7.13
C PHE A 135 24.04 -2.61 -8.61
N SER A 136 22.86 -3.02 -9.05
CA SER A 136 22.66 -3.39 -10.46
C SER A 136 22.21 -2.18 -11.28
N ILE A 137 23.14 -1.61 -12.04
CA ILE A 137 22.91 -0.47 -12.92
C ILE A 137 21.82 -0.78 -13.97
N VAL A 138 21.76 -2.01 -14.45
CA VAL A 138 20.77 -2.44 -15.46
C VAL A 138 19.35 -2.28 -14.93
N PHE A 139 19.05 -2.82 -13.74
CA PHE A 139 17.73 -2.70 -13.14
C PHE A 139 17.40 -1.27 -12.74
N PHE A 140 18.40 -0.48 -12.35
CA PHE A 140 18.22 0.94 -12.07
C PHE A 140 17.79 1.72 -13.32
N ILE A 141 18.46 1.51 -14.46
CA ILE A 141 18.10 2.15 -15.73
C ILE A 141 16.70 1.72 -16.18
N ILE A 142 16.36 0.42 -16.06
CA ILE A 142 15.01 -0.09 -16.36
C ILE A 142 13.97 0.64 -15.50
N GLY A 143 14.19 0.77 -14.20
CA GLY A 143 13.28 1.49 -13.30
C GLY A 143 13.14 2.98 -13.67
N CYS A 144 14.23 3.65 -13.96
CA CYS A 144 14.24 5.06 -14.37
C CYS A 144 13.54 5.31 -15.71
N THR A 145 13.56 4.35 -16.64
CA THR A 145 12.91 4.49 -17.96
C THR A 145 11.45 4.06 -17.95
N LEU A 146 11.10 3.09 -17.10
CA LEU A 146 9.75 2.51 -17.04
C LEU A 146 8.71 3.54 -16.58
N VAL A 147 9.01 4.32 -15.55
CA VAL A 147 8.08 5.31 -14.99
C VAL A 147 7.73 6.41 -16.00
N PRO A 148 8.69 7.15 -16.59
CA PRO A 148 8.38 8.16 -17.60
C PRO A 148 7.81 7.54 -18.90
N GLY A 149 8.18 6.29 -19.22
CA GLY A 149 7.61 5.55 -20.33
C GLY A 149 6.11 5.31 -20.17
N LEU A 150 5.68 4.88 -19.00
CA LEU A 150 4.25 4.71 -18.66
C LEU A 150 3.49 6.03 -18.67
N GLU A 151 4.11 7.11 -18.20
CA GLU A 151 3.50 8.44 -18.21
C GLU A 151 3.28 8.97 -19.63
N LYS A 152 4.25 8.80 -20.53
CA LYS A 152 4.11 9.11 -21.96
C LYS A 152 3.03 8.26 -22.60
N LEU A 153 2.99 6.96 -22.32
CA LEU A 153 1.97 6.06 -22.84
C LEU A 153 0.57 6.50 -22.42
N LYS A 154 0.38 6.86 -21.16
CA LYS A 154 -0.88 7.41 -20.63
C LYS A 154 -1.30 8.68 -21.36
N THR A 155 -0.36 9.58 -21.64
CA THR A 155 -0.63 10.84 -22.34
C THR A 155 -1.04 10.58 -23.78
N ILE A 156 -0.36 9.67 -24.49
CA ILE A 156 -0.68 9.28 -25.87
C ILE A 156 -2.08 8.66 -25.96
N LEU A 157 -2.40 7.73 -25.04
CA LEU A 157 -3.71 7.08 -24.99
C LEU A 157 -4.83 8.08 -24.69
N LYS A 158 -4.58 9.04 -23.78
CA LYS A 158 -5.55 10.09 -23.47
C LYS A 158 -5.82 11.00 -24.67
N ASN A 159 -4.78 11.41 -25.39
CA ASN A 159 -4.93 12.26 -26.58
C ASN A 159 -5.70 11.52 -27.68
N LYS A 160 -5.42 10.22 -27.88
CA LYS A 160 -6.15 9.41 -28.88
C LYS A 160 -7.64 9.26 -28.55
N ASN A 161 -7.98 9.11 -27.24
CA ASN A 161 -9.38 9.05 -26.83
C ASN A 161 -10.12 10.38 -27.06
N ILE A 162 -9.46 11.52 -26.80
CA ILE A 162 -10.04 12.85 -27.05
C ILE A 162 -10.25 13.09 -28.52
N GLU A 163 -9.33 12.62 -29.36
CA GLU A 163 -9.43 12.73 -30.81
C GLU A 163 -10.58 11.90 -31.37
N SER A 164 -10.77 10.67 -30.87
CA SER A 164 -11.91 9.81 -31.26
C SER A 164 -13.25 10.40 -30.80
N GLU A 165 -13.34 10.96 -29.61
CA GLU A 165 -14.56 11.57 -29.07
C GLU A 165 -14.95 12.84 -29.87
N ASN A 166 -13.97 13.65 -30.30
CA ASN A 166 -14.19 14.82 -31.14
C ASN A 166 -14.65 14.44 -32.59
N LEU A 167 -14.21 13.29 -33.08
CA LEU A 167 -14.65 12.79 -34.37
C LEU A 167 -16.11 12.30 -34.35
N GLU A 168 -16.52 11.65 -33.24
CA GLU A 168 -17.91 11.20 -33.07
C GLU A 168 -18.90 12.35 -32.86
N MET A 169 -18.47 13.48 -32.27
CA MET A 169 -19.34 14.66 -32.11
C MET A 169 -19.52 15.49 -33.38
N ASN A 170 -18.73 15.29 -34.42
CA ASN A 170 -18.81 16.04 -35.67
C ASN A 170 -19.59 15.31 -36.77
N TYR A 171 -20.19 14.17 -36.48
CA TYR A 171 -21.12 13.44 -37.34
C TYR A 171 -22.53 13.47 -36.74
#